data_27185c33837ad8ad1e49e6d511d9d4e8
#
_entry.id   27185c33837ad8ad1e49e6d511d9d4e8
#
_cell.length_a   1.000
_cell.length_b   1.000
_cell.length_c   1.000
_cell.angle_alpha   90.00
_cell.angle_beta   90.00
_cell.angle_gamma   90.00
#
_symmetry.space_group_name_H-M   'P 1'
#
loop_
_entity.id
_entity.type
_entity.pdbx_description
1 polymer ?
#
loop_
_entity_poly.entity_id
_entity_poly.type
_entity_poly.pdbx_seq_one_letter_code
_entity_poly.pdbx_strand_id
1 'polypeptide(L)'
;LAAFVSATGSAGTLATGDYLRTLHSSLRVVAVEALQCPTLLRCGFGEHRIEGIGDKHIPWIHNTRNTDTVVAVDDEQCLALMRLFAEPVGRNYLLSQGIPSGLVESLQLLGISSICNLVAAVKTARYFELDSGDVLFTPLTDSMDLYGSRVAERRRIHGPYGELLAAADFARHLQGTGTDNMRELGYHDRKALHNLKYFTWIEQQGRDVDDLERLWNPDFWSEMYATVDEWD
;
A
#
# COMPACT_ATOMS: atom_id res chain seq x y z
N LEU A 1 15.61 10.56 1.00
CA LEU A 1 14.33 9.88 0.81
C LEU A 1 14.55 8.64 -0.04
N ALA A 2 14.36 7.44 0.54
CA ALA A 2 14.69 6.17 -0.11
C ALA A 2 13.51 5.59 -0.91
N ALA A 3 12.30 5.68 -0.38
CA ALA A 3 11.11 5.14 -1.04
C ALA A 3 9.84 5.94 -0.71
N PHE A 4 8.91 5.95 -1.66
CA PHE A 4 7.51 6.30 -1.48
C PHE A 4 6.67 5.03 -1.62
N VAL A 5 5.91 4.70 -0.58
CA VAL A 5 5.12 3.46 -0.50
C VAL A 5 3.66 3.82 -0.38
N SER A 6 2.82 3.35 -1.29
CA SER A 6 1.40 3.70 -1.26
C SER A 6 0.50 2.59 -1.78
N ALA A 7 -0.51 2.27 -0.99
CA ALA A 7 -1.62 1.44 -1.43
C ALA A 7 -2.39 2.18 -2.53
N THR A 8 -2.68 1.43 -3.59
CA THR A 8 -3.31 1.99 -4.78
C THR A 8 -4.73 1.46 -4.98
N GLY A 9 -5.65 2.36 -5.27
CA GLY A 9 -6.93 2.09 -5.93
C GLY A 9 -6.87 2.73 -7.31
N SER A 10 -7.30 4.00 -7.43
CA SER A 10 -7.25 4.78 -8.68
C SER A 10 -5.85 5.20 -9.15
N ALA A 11 -4.80 4.91 -8.40
CA ALA A 11 -3.41 5.35 -8.58
C ALA A 11 -3.14 6.86 -8.32
N GLY A 12 -4.12 7.59 -7.80
CA GLY A 12 -3.94 9.02 -7.48
C GLY A 12 -2.84 9.26 -6.45
N THR A 13 -2.76 8.44 -5.40
CA THR A 13 -1.71 8.54 -4.38
C THR A 13 -0.32 8.18 -4.91
N LEU A 14 -0.22 7.29 -5.91
CA LEU A 14 1.07 6.94 -6.55
C LEU A 14 1.65 8.12 -7.35
N ALA A 15 0.81 9.00 -7.88
CA ALA A 15 1.26 10.21 -8.58
C ALA A 15 2.10 11.13 -7.68
N THR A 16 1.88 11.11 -6.35
CA THR A 16 2.76 11.79 -5.40
C THR A 16 4.19 11.23 -5.44
N GLY A 17 4.33 9.91 -5.52
CA GLY A 17 5.65 9.26 -5.67
C GLY A 17 6.32 9.64 -6.99
N ASP A 18 5.55 9.70 -8.06
CA ASP A 18 6.04 10.14 -9.37
C ASP A 18 6.56 11.58 -9.33
N TYR A 19 5.80 12.49 -8.73
CA TYR A 19 6.22 13.87 -8.55
C TYR A 19 7.46 13.98 -7.65
N LEU A 20 7.48 13.30 -6.50
CA LEU A 20 8.64 13.30 -5.60
C LEU A 20 9.92 12.78 -6.28
N ARG A 21 9.80 11.89 -7.25
CA ARG A 21 10.94 11.42 -8.03
C ARG A 21 11.56 12.52 -8.91
N THR A 22 10.80 13.51 -9.32
CA THR A 22 11.36 14.68 -10.04
C THR A 22 12.31 15.49 -9.16
N LEU A 23 12.07 15.48 -7.84
CA LEU A 23 12.89 16.16 -6.83
C LEU A 23 13.99 15.25 -6.26
N HIS A 24 13.77 13.93 -6.24
CA HIS A 24 14.65 12.92 -5.66
C HIS A 24 14.82 11.76 -6.66
N SER A 25 15.76 11.88 -7.58
CA SER A 25 15.92 10.95 -8.72
C SER A 25 16.18 9.49 -8.33
N SER A 26 16.70 9.23 -7.13
CA SER A 26 16.94 7.89 -6.58
C SER A 26 15.74 7.30 -5.82
N LEU A 27 14.64 8.05 -5.68
CA LEU A 27 13.43 7.61 -4.97
C LEU A 27 12.84 6.37 -5.66
N ARG A 28 12.55 5.33 -4.87
CA ARG A 28 11.77 4.17 -5.34
C ARG A 28 10.29 4.42 -5.14
N VAL A 29 9.50 4.18 -6.17
CA VAL A 29 8.02 4.21 -6.09
C VAL A 29 7.51 2.78 -5.93
N VAL A 30 6.85 2.52 -4.80
CA VAL A 30 6.37 1.21 -4.39
C VAL A 30 4.84 1.22 -4.39
N ALA A 31 4.24 0.46 -5.30
CA ALA A 31 2.80 0.26 -5.36
C ALA A 31 2.39 -0.88 -4.43
N VAL A 32 1.36 -0.64 -3.62
CA VAL A 32 0.86 -1.61 -2.66
C VAL A 32 -0.56 -2.02 -3.03
N GLU A 33 -0.87 -3.30 -2.86
CA GLU A 33 -2.20 -3.86 -3.07
C GLU A 33 -2.53 -4.94 -2.04
N ALA A 34 -3.78 -5.38 -2.00
CA ALA A 34 -4.17 -6.52 -1.19
C ALA A 34 -3.73 -7.83 -1.86
N LEU A 35 -3.18 -8.77 -1.09
CA LEU A 35 -2.78 -10.09 -1.60
C LEU A 35 -3.98 -10.87 -2.18
N GLN A 36 -5.18 -10.63 -1.68
CA GLN A 36 -6.42 -11.24 -2.17
C GLN A 36 -6.88 -10.66 -3.51
N CYS A 37 -6.38 -9.48 -3.92
CA CYS A 37 -6.61 -8.86 -5.22
C CYS A 37 -5.28 -8.45 -5.87
N PRO A 38 -4.42 -9.42 -6.28
CA PRO A 38 -3.04 -9.18 -6.69
C PRO A 38 -2.94 -8.78 -8.17
N THR A 39 -3.58 -7.69 -8.56
CA THR A 39 -3.67 -7.20 -9.94
C THR A 39 -2.31 -6.85 -10.52
N LEU A 40 -1.49 -6.12 -9.74
CA LEU A 40 -0.15 -5.70 -10.16
C LEU A 40 0.87 -6.84 -10.02
N LEU A 41 0.80 -7.60 -8.94
CA LEU A 41 1.79 -8.63 -8.64
C LEU A 41 1.64 -9.87 -9.56
N ARG A 42 0.39 -10.28 -9.87
CA ARG A 42 0.08 -11.57 -10.50
C ARG A 42 -0.96 -11.52 -11.61
N CYS A 43 -1.39 -10.32 -12.04
CA CYS A 43 -2.50 -10.15 -13.00
C CYS A 43 -3.79 -10.86 -12.53
N GLY A 44 -3.97 -10.95 -11.20
CA GLY A 44 -5.11 -11.59 -10.57
C GLY A 44 -6.14 -10.60 -10.04
N PHE A 45 -7.29 -11.10 -9.62
CA PHE A 45 -8.28 -10.31 -8.91
C PHE A 45 -9.04 -11.20 -7.91
N GLY A 46 -9.65 -10.56 -6.90
CA GLY A 46 -10.47 -11.22 -5.92
C GLY A 46 -11.04 -10.22 -4.93
N GLU A 47 -11.88 -10.71 -4.04
CA GLU A 47 -12.41 -9.91 -2.94
C GLU A 47 -11.36 -9.78 -1.83
N HIS A 48 -11.23 -8.58 -1.28
CA HIS A 48 -10.35 -8.29 -0.15
C HIS A 48 -11.09 -7.42 0.88
N ARG A 49 -10.52 -7.34 2.09
CA ARG A 49 -11.11 -6.64 3.23
C ARG A 49 -10.35 -5.38 3.66
N ILE A 50 -9.39 -4.93 2.88
CA ILE A 50 -8.71 -3.65 3.07
C ILE A 50 -9.49 -2.61 2.28
N GLU A 51 -10.49 -1.96 2.94
CA GLU A 51 -11.32 -0.96 2.28
C GLU A 51 -10.50 0.23 1.78
N GLY A 52 -10.96 0.83 0.69
CA GLY A 52 -10.38 2.06 0.13
C GLY A 52 -9.16 1.86 -0.77
N ILE A 53 -8.72 0.62 -0.96
CA ILE A 53 -7.63 0.28 -1.88
C ILE A 53 -8.04 -0.83 -2.85
N GLY A 54 -7.15 -1.11 -3.81
CA GLY A 54 -7.28 -2.23 -4.74
C GLY A 54 -8.21 -1.94 -5.91
N ASP A 55 -7.88 -2.51 -7.03
CA ASP A 55 -8.71 -2.52 -8.22
C ASP A 55 -8.41 -3.79 -9.03
N LYS A 56 -9.41 -4.31 -9.70
CA LYS A 56 -9.28 -5.49 -10.58
C LYS A 56 -8.68 -5.19 -11.95
N HIS A 57 -8.29 -3.95 -12.18
CA HIS A 57 -7.64 -3.50 -13.42
C HIS A 57 -6.56 -2.45 -13.12
N ILE A 58 -5.67 -2.23 -14.06
CA ILE A 58 -4.66 -1.18 -13.93
C ILE A 58 -5.33 0.16 -14.24
N PRO A 59 -5.34 1.13 -13.32
CA PRO A 59 -5.92 2.45 -13.56
C PRO A 59 -5.27 3.15 -14.75
N TRP A 60 -6.09 3.94 -15.48
CA TRP A 60 -5.61 4.68 -16.65
C TRP A 60 -4.41 5.57 -16.32
N ILE A 61 -4.52 6.32 -15.23
CA ILE A 61 -3.50 7.29 -14.79
C ILE A 61 -2.32 6.67 -14.05
N HIS A 62 -2.28 5.34 -13.87
CA HIS A 62 -1.14 4.70 -13.22
C HIS A 62 0.08 4.75 -14.14
N ASN A 63 1.10 5.51 -13.77
CA ASN A 63 2.38 5.52 -14.45
C ASN A 63 3.20 4.27 -14.10
N THR A 64 2.89 3.15 -14.75
CA THR A 64 3.56 1.87 -14.48
C THR A 64 5.06 1.92 -14.83
N ARG A 65 5.46 2.80 -15.74
CA ARG A 65 6.87 2.99 -16.09
C ARG A 65 7.70 3.47 -14.89
N ASN A 66 7.07 4.22 -13.99
CA ASN A 66 7.71 4.82 -12.83
C ASN A 66 7.56 3.98 -11.54
N THR A 67 6.82 2.88 -11.60
CA THR A 67 6.67 1.94 -10.49
C THR A 67 7.85 0.98 -10.44
N ASP A 68 8.58 0.95 -9.32
CA ASP A 68 9.78 0.11 -9.18
C ASP A 68 9.49 -1.23 -8.56
N THR A 69 8.55 -1.26 -7.61
CA THR A 69 8.26 -2.46 -6.81
C THR A 69 6.76 -2.56 -6.57
N VAL A 70 6.25 -3.77 -6.57
CA VAL A 70 4.90 -4.09 -6.10
C VAL A 70 5.00 -4.87 -4.81
N VAL A 71 4.17 -4.52 -3.83
CA VAL A 71 4.04 -5.20 -2.54
C VAL A 71 2.58 -5.58 -2.35
N ALA A 72 2.31 -6.87 -2.15
CA ALA A 72 0.98 -7.31 -1.76
C ALA A 72 0.94 -7.65 -0.27
N VAL A 73 -0.06 -7.11 0.43
CA VAL A 73 -0.27 -7.27 1.87
C VAL A 73 -1.50 -8.13 2.11
N ASP A 74 -1.36 -9.15 2.96
CA ASP A 74 -2.48 -10.02 3.36
C ASP A 74 -3.50 -9.23 4.19
N ASP A 75 -4.77 -9.29 3.81
CA ASP A 75 -5.83 -8.60 4.55
C ASP A 75 -6.03 -9.18 5.96
N GLU A 76 -5.76 -10.47 6.19
CA GLU A 76 -5.73 -11.05 7.55
C GLU A 76 -4.64 -10.42 8.42
N GLN A 77 -3.47 -10.12 7.87
CA GLN A 77 -2.42 -9.39 8.58
C GLN A 77 -2.91 -8.00 9.01
N CYS A 78 -3.54 -7.25 8.10
CA CYS A 78 -4.10 -5.93 8.42
C CYS A 78 -5.19 -6.02 9.50
N LEU A 79 -6.08 -7.00 9.42
CA LEU A 79 -7.17 -7.20 10.38
C LEU A 79 -6.68 -7.64 11.76
N ALA A 80 -5.61 -8.45 11.82
CA ALA A 80 -4.97 -8.83 13.08
C ALA A 80 -4.32 -7.62 13.76
N LEU A 81 -3.55 -6.82 13.00
CA LEU A 81 -2.94 -5.60 13.49
C LEU A 81 -3.97 -4.54 13.89
N MET A 82 -5.09 -4.44 13.16
CA MET A 82 -6.20 -3.58 13.55
C MET A 82 -6.72 -3.90 14.96
N ARG A 83 -6.90 -5.20 15.31
CA ARG A 83 -7.27 -5.58 16.67
C ARG A 83 -6.20 -5.27 17.69
N LEU A 84 -4.94 -5.54 17.35
CA LEU A 84 -3.79 -5.27 18.22
C LEU A 84 -3.69 -3.77 18.59
N PHE A 85 -4.00 -2.89 17.64
CA PHE A 85 -3.91 -1.43 17.82
C PHE A 85 -5.19 -0.84 18.46
N ALA A 86 -6.36 -1.35 18.12
CA ALA A 86 -7.64 -0.80 18.56
C ALA A 86 -8.08 -1.35 19.91
N GLU A 87 -7.84 -2.63 20.22
CA GLU A 87 -8.39 -3.25 21.44
C GLU A 87 -7.52 -2.96 22.68
N PRO A 88 -8.14 -2.70 23.86
CA PRO A 88 -7.39 -2.37 25.05
C PRO A 88 -6.33 -3.41 25.44
N VAL A 89 -6.65 -4.70 25.28
CA VAL A 89 -5.70 -5.80 25.57
C VAL A 89 -4.48 -5.73 24.64
N GLY A 90 -4.68 -5.45 23.37
CA GLY A 90 -3.59 -5.30 22.39
C GLY A 90 -2.67 -4.13 22.75
N ARG A 91 -3.26 -2.96 23.07
CA ARG A 91 -2.49 -1.79 23.49
C ARG A 91 -1.69 -2.03 24.76
N ASN A 92 -2.32 -2.66 25.78
CA ASN A 92 -1.63 -3.03 27.01
C ASN A 92 -0.47 -4.00 26.74
N TYR A 93 -0.66 -4.93 25.81
CA TYR A 93 0.41 -5.83 25.38
C TYR A 93 1.57 -5.06 24.75
N LEU A 94 1.28 -4.12 23.81
CA LEU A 94 2.31 -3.27 23.20
C LEU A 94 3.10 -2.46 24.23
N LEU A 95 2.42 -1.89 25.23
CA LEU A 95 3.07 -1.21 26.35
C LEU A 95 3.99 -2.14 27.13
N SER A 96 3.56 -3.37 27.41
CA SER A 96 4.37 -4.38 28.10
C SER A 96 5.62 -4.79 27.32
N GLN A 97 5.61 -4.64 26.00
CA GLN A 97 6.77 -4.85 25.13
C GLN A 97 7.72 -3.63 25.07
N GLY A 98 7.46 -2.60 25.87
CA GLY A 98 8.31 -1.40 25.95
C GLY A 98 8.05 -0.38 24.84
N ILE A 99 6.95 -0.50 24.09
CA ILE A 99 6.59 0.52 23.10
C ILE A 99 6.08 1.77 23.82
N PRO A 100 6.61 2.98 23.51
CA PRO A 100 6.24 4.21 24.17
C PRO A 100 4.73 4.48 24.09
N SER A 101 4.13 4.95 25.20
CA SER A 101 2.68 5.19 25.30
C SER A 101 2.15 6.14 24.23
N GLY A 102 2.85 7.23 23.93
CA GLY A 102 2.44 8.15 22.88
C GLY A 102 2.39 7.51 21.49
N LEU A 103 3.29 6.55 21.20
CA LEU A 103 3.23 5.78 19.97
C LEU A 103 2.03 4.83 19.96
N VAL A 104 1.81 4.10 21.07
CA VAL A 104 0.64 3.19 21.18
C VAL A 104 -0.67 3.95 21.02
N GLU A 105 -0.77 5.16 21.57
CA GLU A 105 -1.94 6.03 21.40
C GLU A 105 -2.11 6.46 19.95
N SER A 106 -1.03 6.79 19.24
CA SER A 106 -1.10 7.19 17.82
C SER A 106 -1.47 6.03 16.88
N LEU A 107 -1.19 4.77 17.24
CA LEU A 107 -1.60 3.62 16.43
C LEU A 107 -3.12 3.49 16.26
N GLN A 108 -3.91 4.05 17.18
CA GLN A 108 -5.37 4.09 17.06
C GLN A 108 -5.87 5.05 15.96
N LEU A 109 -5.00 5.91 15.45
CA LEU A 109 -5.34 6.80 14.33
C LEU A 109 -5.25 6.07 12.98
N LEU A 110 -4.63 4.89 12.94
CA LEU A 110 -4.45 4.14 11.71
C LEU A 110 -5.70 3.32 11.35
N GLY A 111 -6.36 3.68 10.27
CA GLY A 111 -7.37 2.83 9.66
C GLY A 111 -6.74 1.65 8.89
N ILE A 112 -7.57 0.84 8.24
CA ILE A 112 -7.11 -0.42 7.64
C ILE A 112 -6.15 -0.22 6.47
N SER A 113 -6.36 0.79 5.62
CA SER A 113 -5.46 1.11 4.51
C SER A 113 -4.15 1.72 5.01
N SER A 114 -4.20 2.49 6.10
CA SER A 114 -3.02 3.03 6.78
C SER A 114 -2.16 1.90 7.41
N ILE A 115 -2.80 0.89 8.00
CA ILE A 115 -2.11 -0.32 8.50
C ILE A 115 -1.48 -1.10 7.34
N CYS A 116 -2.18 -1.23 6.22
CA CYS A 116 -1.65 -1.85 5.00
C CYS A 116 -0.37 -1.12 4.53
N ASN A 117 -0.42 0.20 4.47
CA ASN A 117 0.73 1.03 4.11
C ASN A 117 1.89 0.86 5.09
N LEU A 118 1.61 0.81 6.40
CA LEU A 118 2.63 0.57 7.43
C LEU A 118 3.31 -0.79 7.23
N VAL A 119 2.54 -1.85 7.01
CA VAL A 119 3.08 -3.20 6.75
C VAL A 119 3.94 -3.20 5.48
N ALA A 120 3.45 -2.59 4.40
CA ALA A 120 4.19 -2.48 3.15
C ALA A 120 5.48 -1.66 3.30
N ALA A 121 5.47 -0.61 4.12
CA ALA A 121 6.66 0.18 4.45
C ALA A 121 7.71 -0.68 5.18
N VAL A 122 7.29 -1.49 6.16
CA VAL A 122 8.18 -2.44 6.86
C VAL A 122 8.75 -3.47 5.88
N LYS A 123 7.92 -4.06 5.00
CA LYS A 123 8.37 -5.01 3.97
C LYS A 123 9.39 -4.36 3.04
N THR A 124 9.13 -3.12 2.59
CA THR A 124 10.02 -2.36 1.71
C THR A 124 11.35 -2.05 2.39
N ALA A 125 11.32 -1.59 3.64
CA ALA A 125 12.54 -1.30 4.41
C ALA A 125 13.42 -2.55 4.58
N ARG A 126 12.80 -3.69 4.90
CA ARG A 126 13.52 -4.98 5.03
C ARG A 126 14.07 -5.47 3.71
N TYR A 127 13.30 -5.34 2.63
CA TYR A 127 13.70 -5.84 1.32
C TYR A 127 14.89 -5.07 0.74
N PHE A 128 14.91 -3.76 0.92
CA PHE A 128 15.99 -2.90 0.45
C PHE A 128 17.07 -2.66 1.51
N GLU A 129 17.02 -3.37 2.64
CA GLU A 129 18.00 -3.27 3.74
C GLU A 129 18.21 -1.82 4.21
N LEU A 130 17.11 -1.04 4.28
CA LEU A 130 17.12 0.35 4.71
C LEU A 130 17.47 0.45 6.19
N ASP A 131 18.23 1.47 6.55
CA ASP A 131 18.69 1.73 7.92
C ASP A 131 18.14 3.05 8.50
N SER A 132 18.64 3.45 9.66
CA SER A 132 18.20 4.66 10.37
C SER A 132 18.55 5.98 9.65
N GLY A 133 19.39 5.95 8.63
CA GLY A 133 19.71 7.09 7.77
C GLY A 133 18.74 7.25 6.61
N ASP A 134 17.92 6.22 6.36
CA ASP A 134 16.94 6.23 5.26
C ASP A 134 15.58 6.75 5.71
N VAL A 135 14.94 7.48 4.82
CA VAL A 135 13.56 7.98 5.01
C VAL A 135 12.64 7.31 4.02
N LEU A 136 11.57 6.73 4.55
CA LEU A 136 10.49 6.12 3.79
C LEU A 136 9.21 6.94 4.02
N PHE A 137 8.56 7.35 2.95
CA PHE A 137 7.34 8.16 3.03
C PHE A 137 6.12 7.32 2.61
N THR A 138 5.04 7.38 3.40
CA THR A 138 3.78 6.71 3.09
C THR A 138 2.59 7.55 3.55
N PRO A 139 1.49 7.65 2.76
CA PRO A 139 0.29 8.35 3.17
C PRO A 139 -0.53 7.49 4.14
N LEU A 140 -1.09 8.12 5.17
CA LEU A 140 -2.03 7.53 6.12
C LEU A 140 -3.36 8.25 5.93
N THR A 141 -4.28 7.66 5.17
CA THR A 141 -5.44 8.34 4.60
C THR A 141 -6.76 8.07 5.32
N ASP A 142 -6.78 7.10 6.24
CA ASP A 142 -7.99 6.69 6.96
C ASP A 142 -7.74 6.57 8.47
N SER A 143 -8.81 6.58 9.26
CA SER A 143 -8.77 6.48 10.72
C SER A 143 -9.50 5.24 11.21
N MET A 144 -9.03 4.68 12.33
CA MET A 144 -9.65 3.54 13.02
C MET A 144 -11.12 3.81 13.38
N ASP A 145 -11.53 5.05 13.55
CA ASP A 145 -12.91 5.44 13.85
C ASP A 145 -13.92 4.94 12.82
N LEU A 146 -13.47 4.73 11.58
CA LEU A 146 -14.30 4.19 10.50
C LEU A 146 -14.54 2.68 10.62
N TYR A 147 -13.76 1.96 11.42
CA TYR A 147 -13.68 0.49 11.40
C TYR A 147 -14.21 -0.20 12.66
N GLY A 148 -15.00 0.47 13.47
CA GLY A 148 -15.64 -0.12 14.66
C GLY A 148 -16.48 -1.36 14.34
N SER A 149 -17.17 -1.38 13.19
CA SER A 149 -17.92 -2.53 12.70
C SER A 149 -17.03 -3.73 12.37
N ARG A 150 -15.84 -3.49 11.80
CA ARG A 150 -14.85 -4.55 11.49
C ARG A 150 -14.28 -5.15 12.77
N VAL A 151 -13.97 -4.35 13.77
CA VAL A 151 -13.52 -4.86 15.08
C VAL A 151 -14.61 -5.72 15.72
N ALA A 152 -15.88 -5.29 15.67
CA ALA A 152 -17.02 -6.07 16.19
C ALA A 152 -17.21 -7.39 15.41
N GLU A 153 -17.09 -7.38 14.08
CA GLU A 153 -17.12 -8.56 13.24
C GLU A 153 -16.03 -9.56 13.63
N ARG A 154 -14.79 -9.09 13.80
CA ARG A 154 -13.67 -9.94 14.21
C ARG A 154 -13.88 -10.56 15.59
N ARG A 155 -14.46 -9.83 16.53
CA ARG A 155 -14.84 -10.36 17.85
C ARG A 155 -15.89 -11.46 17.73
N ARG A 156 -16.88 -11.30 16.85
CA ARG A 156 -17.92 -12.30 16.63
C ARG A 156 -17.36 -13.60 16.03
N ILE A 157 -16.40 -13.48 15.08
CA ILE A 157 -15.81 -14.63 14.37
C ILE A 157 -14.77 -15.35 15.23
N HIS A 158 -13.89 -14.60 15.88
CA HIS A 158 -12.70 -15.14 16.59
C HIS A 158 -12.80 -15.07 18.11
N GLY A 159 -13.94 -14.59 18.65
CA GLY A 159 -14.12 -14.42 20.09
C GLY A 159 -13.40 -13.20 20.67
N PRO A 160 -13.40 -13.09 22.01
CA PRO A 160 -12.75 -12.00 22.73
C PRO A 160 -11.24 -11.95 22.44
N TYR A 161 -10.70 -10.73 22.41
CA TYR A 161 -9.27 -10.52 22.20
C TYR A 161 -8.52 -10.66 23.53
N GLY A 162 -7.80 -11.75 23.69
CA GLY A 162 -7.02 -12.03 24.89
C GLY A 162 -5.52 -11.76 24.69
N GLU A 163 -4.76 -11.76 25.81
CA GLU A 163 -3.33 -11.48 25.79
C GLU A 163 -2.53 -12.48 24.94
N LEU A 164 -2.89 -13.75 24.94
CA LEU A 164 -2.24 -14.78 24.12
C LEU A 164 -2.39 -14.48 22.63
N LEU A 165 -3.59 -14.02 22.21
CA LEU A 165 -3.84 -13.64 20.83
C LEU A 165 -3.09 -12.35 20.46
N ALA A 166 -3.04 -11.37 21.37
CA ALA A 166 -2.27 -10.15 21.19
C ALA A 166 -0.76 -10.45 21.02
N ALA A 167 -0.23 -11.36 21.83
CA ALA A 167 1.15 -11.82 21.70
C ALA A 167 1.41 -12.53 20.37
N ALA A 168 0.49 -13.39 19.94
CA ALA A 168 0.61 -14.11 18.68
C ALA A 168 0.54 -13.14 17.48
N ASP A 169 -0.39 -12.20 17.49
CA ASP A 169 -0.55 -11.20 16.43
C ASP A 169 0.67 -10.26 16.34
N PHE A 170 1.19 -9.82 17.49
CA PHE A 170 2.42 -9.02 17.55
C PHE A 170 3.61 -9.76 16.96
N ALA A 171 3.83 -11.01 17.41
CA ALA A 171 4.96 -11.80 16.96
C ALA A 171 4.86 -12.13 15.46
N ARG A 172 3.67 -12.55 15.00
CA ARG A 172 3.48 -13.02 13.63
C ARG A 172 3.33 -11.89 12.61
N HIS A 173 2.50 -10.91 12.93
CA HIS A 173 2.04 -9.93 11.97
C HIS A 173 2.79 -8.59 12.02
N LEU A 174 3.54 -8.32 13.10
CA LEU A 174 4.38 -7.13 13.22
C LEU A 174 5.86 -7.50 13.21
N GLN A 175 6.35 -8.23 14.22
CA GLN A 175 7.77 -8.61 14.28
C GLN A 175 8.18 -9.58 13.17
N GLY A 176 7.31 -10.53 12.81
CA GLY A 176 7.52 -11.53 11.77
C GLY A 176 7.22 -11.05 10.36
N THR A 177 6.89 -9.76 10.14
CA THR A 177 6.69 -9.22 8.79
C THR A 177 7.92 -9.46 7.94
N GLY A 178 7.79 -10.31 6.90
CA GLY A 178 8.87 -10.69 5.99
C GLY A 178 8.86 -9.86 4.70
N THR A 179 9.54 -10.39 3.68
CA THR A 179 9.62 -9.82 2.32
C THR A 179 8.85 -10.63 1.28
N ASP A 180 7.96 -11.49 1.73
CA ASP A 180 7.07 -12.28 0.88
C ASP A 180 6.10 -11.39 0.07
N ASN A 181 5.62 -11.91 -1.06
CA ASN A 181 4.67 -11.23 -1.94
C ASN A 181 5.15 -9.82 -2.39
N MET A 182 6.43 -9.72 -2.71
CA MET A 182 7.05 -8.54 -3.30
C MET A 182 7.66 -8.89 -4.66
N ARG A 183 7.73 -7.89 -5.54
CA ARG A 183 8.35 -8.03 -6.85
C ARG A 183 8.94 -6.70 -7.31
N GLU A 184 10.25 -6.67 -7.57
CA GLU A 184 10.85 -5.59 -8.34
C GLU A 184 10.41 -5.69 -9.80
N LEU A 185 10.15 -4.54 -10.42
CA LEU A 185 9.68 -4.45 -11.79
C LEU A 185 10.82 -4.03 -12.72
N GLY A 186 11.25 -4.95 -13.57
CA GLY A 186 12.09 -4.62 -14.71
C GLY A 186 11.30 -3.95 -15.85
N TYR A 187 11.99 -3.60 -16.93
CA TYR A 187 11.36 -2.96 -18.10
C TYR A 187 10.17 -3.78 -18.65
N HIS A 188 10.37 -5.08 -18.83
CA HIS A 188 9.34 -5.97 -19.36
C HIS A 188 8.13 -6.10 -18.43
N ASP A 189 8.36 -6.13 -17.12
CA ASP A 189 7.29 -6.19 -16.12
C ASP A 189 6.43 -4.94 -16.17
N ARG A 190 7.06 -3.77 -16.16
CA ARG A 190 6.38 -2.47 -16.25
C ARG A 190 5.59 -2.33 -17.55
N LYS A 191 6.18 -2.78 -18.69
CA LYS A 191 5.49 -2.74 -19.99
C LYS A 191 4.33 -3.72 -20.04
N ALA A 192 4.45 -4.91 -19.44
CA ALA A 192 3.37 -5.87 -19.34
C ALA A 192 2.19 -5.30 -18.52
N LEU A 193 2.46 -4.68 -17.37
CA LEU A 193 1.45 -3.99 -16.57
C LEU A 193 0.78 -2.85 -17.36
N HIS A 194 1.57 -2.05 -18.08
CA HIS A 194 1.03 -1.01 -18.94
C HIS A 194 0.07 -1.58 -19.99
N ASN A 195 0.46 -2.67 -20.65
CA ASN A 195 -0.32 -3.29 -21.71
C ASN A 195 -1.63 -3.91 -21.19
N LEU A 196 -1.72 -4.31 -19.91
CA LEU A 196 -2.98 -4.78 -19.33
C LEU A 196 -4.09 -3.71 -19.33
N LYS A 197 -3.74 -2.43 -19.41
CA LYS A 197 -4.70 -1.33 -19.58
C LYS A 197 -5.54 -1.47 -20.85
N TYR A 198 -4.98 -2.10 -21.89
CA TYR A 198 -5.65 -2.29 -23.18
C TYR A 198 -7.03 -2.94 -23.00
N PHE A 199 -7.10 -4.05 -22.27
CA PHE A 199 -8.35 -4.80 -22.12
C PHE A 199 -9.47 -3.99 -21.46
N THR A 200 -9.14 -3.20 -20.44
CA THR A 200 -10.15 -2.39 -19.75
C THR A 200 -10.46 -1.11 -20.50
N TRP A 201 -9.42 -0.36 -20.88
CA TRP A 201 -9.59 1.00 -21.33
C TRP A 201 -9.83 1.15 -22.81
N ILE A 202 -9.23 0.28 -23.64
CA ILE A 202 -9.45 0.31 -25.09
C ILE A 202 -10.65 -0.57 -25.44
N GLU A 203 -10.61 -1.86 -25.12
CA GLU A 203 -11.68 -2.80 -25.54
C GLU A 203 -13.02 -2.55 -24.86
N GLN A 204 -13.03 -2.29 -23.55
CA GLN A 204 -14.27 -2.16 -22.79
C GLN A 204 -14.77 -0.71 -22.70
N GLN A 205 -13.87 0.26 -22.61
CA GLN A 205 -14.20 1.67 -22.41
C GLN A 205 -14.08 2.52 -23.67
N GLY A 206 -13.56 1.96 -24.78
CA GLY A 206 -13.51 2.62 -26.09
C GLY A 206 -12.52 3.80 -26.18
N ARG A 207 -11.47 3.82 -25.34
CA ARG A 207 -10.40 4.82 -25.44
C ARG A 207 -9.52 4.52 -26.66
N ASP A 208 -8.78 5.53 -27.12
CA ASP A 208 -7.88 5.38 -28.24
C ASP A 208 -6.57 4.66 -27.86
N VAL A 209 -6.06 3.84 -28.78
CA VAL A 209 -4.76 3.15 -28.63
C VAL A 209 -3.61 4.17 -28.57
N ASP A 210 -3.69 5.23 -29.38
CA ASP A 210 -2.66 6.29 -29.39
C ASP A 210 -2.55 6.98 -28.04
N ASP A 211 -3.67 7.18 -27.34
CA ASP A 211 -3.65 7.71 -25.98
C ASP A 211 -2.99 6.74 -24.98
N LEU A 212 -3.22 5.44 -25.13
CA LEU A 212 -2.53 4.43 -24.32
C LEU A 212 -1.02 4.46 -24.57
N GLU A 213 -0.58 4.58 -25.81
CA GLU A 213 0.84 4.66 -26.15
C GLU A 213 1.49 5.94 -25.59
N ARG A 214 0.77 7.07 -25.63
CA ARG A 214 1.24 8.32 -25.00
C ARG A 214 1.51 8.18 -23.52
N LEU A 215 0.70 7.42 -22.78
CA LEU A 215 0.93 7.16 -21.35
C LEU A 215 2.22 6.36 -21.07
N TRP A 216 2.81 5.73 -22.06
CA TRP A 216 4.11 5.08 -21.95
C TRP A 216 5.28 6.03 -22.20
N ASN A 217 5.04 7.16 -22.85
CA ASN A 217 6.07 8.16 -23.11
C ASN A 217 6.40 8.95 -21.82
N PRO A 218 7.69 9.00 -21.38
CA PRO A 218 8.08 9.79 -20.23
C PRO A 218 7.81 11.29 -20.39
N ASP A 219 7.88 11.82 -21.62
CA ASP A 219 7.65 13.26 -21.90
C ASP A 219 6.23 13.66 -21.52
N PHE A 220 5.24 12.80 -21.77
CA PHE A 220 3.86 13.03 -21.36
C PHE A 220 3.75 13.31 -19.84
N TRP A 221 4.41 12.52 -19.03
CA TRP A 221 4.37 12.69 -17.58
C TRP A 221 5.14 13.94 -17.13
N SER A 222 6.27 14.23 -17.76
CA SER A 222 7.06 15.42 -17.49
C SER A 222 6.26 16.70 -17.80
N GLU A 223 5.54 16.72 -18.92
CA GLU A 223 4.63 17.81 -19.28
C GLU A 223 3.50 17.96 -18.25
N MET A 224 2.89 16.85 -17.83
CA MET A 224 1.82 16.88 -16.83
C MET A 224 2.30 17.40 -15.47
N TYR A 225 3.50 17.03 -15.03
CA TYR A 225 4.05 17.53 -13.76
C TYR A 225 4.47 18.99 -13.82
N ALA A 226 4.87 19.49 -14.99
CA ALA A 226 5.17 20.89 -15.17
C ALA A 226 3.95 21.82 -14.97
N THR A 227 2.73 21.28 -15.09
CA THR A 227 1.51 22.06 -14.86
C THR A 227 1.16 22.22 -13.38
N VAL A 228 1.82 21.50 -12.46
CA VAL A 228 1.53 21.58 -11.01
C VAL A 228 1.74 22.99 -10.49
N ASP A 229 2.82 23.66 -10.93
CA ASP A 229 3.13 25.04 -10.51
C ASP A 229 2.09 26.08 -11.01
N GLU A 230 1.27 25.72 -12.00
CA GLU A 230 0.20 26.58 -12.52
C GLU A 230 -1.09 26.47 -11.70
N TRP A 231 -1.19 25.45 -10.84
CA TRP A 231 -2.40 25.14 -10.05
C TRP A 231 -2.33 25.63 -8.61
N ASP A 232 -1.13 25.97 -8.14
CA ASP A 232 -0.86 26.58 -6.84
C ASP A 232 -0.92 28.12 -6.91
#